data_ca64cc25772e12df7b32bc2abfa24d5f
#
_entry.id   ca64cc25772e12df7b32bc2abfa24d5f
#
_cell.length_a   1.000
_cell.length_b   1.000
_cell.length_c   1.000
_cell.angle_alpha   90.00
_cell.angle_beta   90.00
_cell.angle_gamma   90.00
#
_symmetry.space_group_name_H-M   'P 1'
#
loop_
_entity.id
_entity.type
_entity.pdbx_description
1 polymer ?
#
loop_
_entity_poly.entity_id
_entity_poly.type
_entity_poly.pdbx_seq_one_letter_code
_entity_poly.pdbx_strand_id
1 'polypeptide(L)'
;MNMHYQTDTGRVAWYLRENTGWLREINNQMMELDELSHHLHSIKHEDERDSSCLNDLIRRQYQDSTRLNDAIYLQHTRLIDDKDNERIDDIDALCTQDLLRNRVKENEKKYIDLRCDLMQYISTSF
;
A
#
# COMPACT_ATOMS: atom_id res chain seq x y z
N MET A 1 7.45 -35.13 16.36
CA MET A 1 7.65 -33.94 15.59
C MET A 1 6.30 -33.27 15.27
N ASN A 2 6.20 -32.02 15.53
CA ASN A 2 4.94 -31.34 15.45
C ASN A 2 4.72 -30.76 14.03
N MET A 3 3.84 -31.38 13.25
CA MET A 3 3.51 -30.91 11.90
C MET A 3 2.92 -29.50 11.90
N HIS A 4 2.26 -29.13 12.98
CA HIS A 4 1.74 -27.79 13.21
C HIS A 4 2.84 -26.73 13.17
N TYR A 5 3.95 -26.99 13.83
CA TYR A 5 5.08 -26.08 13.90
C TYR A 5 5.66 -25.78 12.50
N GLN A 6 5.80 -26.80 11.66
CA GLN A 6 6.32 -26.64 10.30
C GLN A 6 5.36 -25.84 9.43
N THR A 7 4.06 -26.09 9.57
CA THR A 7 3.02 -25.36 8.84
C THR A 7 3.02 -23.89 9.23
N ASP A 8 3.12 -23.59 10.53
CA ASP A 8 3.13 -22.22 11.03
C ASP A 8 4.39 -21.47 10.58
N THR A 9 5.55 -22.13 10.57
CA THR A 9 6.80 -21.57 10.05
C THR A 9 6.68 -21.23 8.58
N GLY A 10 6.09 -22.12 7.77
CA GLY A 10 5.84 -21.89 6.36
C GLY A 10 4.89 -20.73 6.13
N ARG A 11 3.85 -20.62 6.97
CA ARG A 11 2.88 -19.54 6.92
C ARG A 11 3.52 -18.19 7.22
N VAL A 12 4.37 -18.11 8.25
CA VAL A 12 5.09 -16.88 8.58
C VAL A 12 6.00 -16.47 7.44
N ALA A 13 6.75 -17.42 6.85
CA ALA A 13 7.58 -17.13 5.69
C ALA A 13 6.78 -16.59 4.50
N TRP A 14 5.58 -17.12 4.28
CA TRP A 14 4.66 -16.64 3.27
C TRP A 14 4.21 -15.22 3.55
N TYR A 15 3.81 -14.91 4.79
CA TYR A 15 3.40 -13.57 5.18
C TYR A 15 4.52 -12.54 5.02
N LEU A 16 5.75 -12.91 5.37
CA LEU A 16 6.90 -12.03 5.21
C LEU A 16 7.14 -11.68 3.74
N ARG A 17 6.99 -12.65 2.85
CA ARG A 17 7.11 -12.42 1.41
C ARG A 17 5.98 -11.57 0.87
N GLU A 18 4.76 -11.82 1.34
CA GLU A 18 3.59 -11.05 0.98
C GLU A 18 3.76 -9.59 1.40
N ASN A 19 4.21 -9.34 2.62
CA ASN A 19 4.46 -8.00 3.14
C ASN A 19 5.53 -7.27 2.34
N THR A 20 6.62 -7.94 2.00
CA THR A 20 7.69 -7.36 1.19
C THR A 20 7.19 -6.96 -0.19
N GLY A 21 6.36 -7.80 -0.79
CA GLY A 21 5.73 -7.49 -2.08
C GLY A 21 4.81 -6.27 -2.01
N TRP A 22 3.98 -6.20 -0.98
CA TRP A 22 3.09 -5.06 -0.76
C TRP A 22 3.85 -3.74 -0.54
N LEU A 23 4.89 -3.78 0.29
CA LEU A 23 5.72 -2.59 0.56
C LEU A 23 6.35 -2.06 -0.73
N ARG A 24 6.87 -2.95 -1.56
CA ARG A 24 7.45 -2.58 -2.85
C ARG A 24 6.41 -1.97 -3.77
N GLU A 25 5.24 -2.59 -3.88
CA GLU A 25 4.16 -2.14 -4.75
C GLU A 25 3.63 -0.78 -4.31
N ILE A 26 3.40 -0.59 -3.02
CA ILE A 26 2.94 0.69 -2.47
C ILE A 26 3.97 1.80 -2.73
N ASN A 27 5.25 1.52 -2.53
CA ASN A 27 6.31 2.49 -2.81
C ASN A 27 6.34 2.88 -4.29
N ASN A 28 6.18 1.92 -5.19
CA ASN A 28 6.12 2.20 -6.63
C ASN A 28 4.90 3.07 -6.98
N GLN A 29 3.75 2.80 -6.36
CA GLN A 29 2.55 3.61 -6.54
C GLN A 29 2.76 5.04 -6.06
N MET A 30 3.39 5.22 -4.90
CA MET A 30 3.68 6.55 -4.35
C MET A 30 4.64 7.34 -5.25
N MET A 31 5.65 6.68 -5.81
CA MET A 31 6.57 7.30 -6.76
C MET A 31 5.86 7.74 -8.03
N GLU A 32 4.95 6.92 -8.55
CA GLU A 32 4.16 7.27 -9.73
C GLU A 32 3.22 8.45 -9.44
N LEU A 33 2.59 8.48 -8.27
CA LEU A 33 1.76 9.61 -7.86
C LEU A 33 2.58 10.90 -7.78
N ASP A 34 3.79 10.82 -7.30
CA ASP A 34 4.70 11.96 -7.23
C ASP A 34 5.01 12.51 -8.63
N GLU A 35 5.31 11.63 -9.57
CA GLU A 35 5.53 12.01 -10.97
C GLU A 35 4.30 12.65 -11.59
N LEU A 36 3.12 12.06 -11.38
CA LEU A 36 1.87 12.60 -11.88
C LEU A 36 1.54 13.94 -11.25
N SER A 37 1.86 14.13 -9.97
CA SER A 37 1.70 15.41 -9.28
C SER A 37 2.57 16.49 -9.92
N HIS A 38 3.81 16.17 -10.27
CA HIS A 38 4.69 17.11 -10.98
C HIS A 38 4.12 17.49 -12.34
N HIS A 39 3.62 16.52 -13.09
CA HIS A 39 2.96 16.78 -14.37
C HIS A 39 1.77 17.69 -14.20
N LEU A 40 0.95 17.43 -13.19
CA LEU A 40 -0.24 18.24 -12.90
C LEU A 40 0.13 19.70 -12.61
N HIS A 41 1.20 19.93 -11.83
CA HIS A 41 1.66 21.27 -11.52
C HIS A 41 2.26 22.01 -12.71
N SER A 42 2.80 21.28 -13.68
CA SER A 42 3.42 21.88 -14.87
C SER A 42 2.38 22.35 -15.91
N ILE A 43 1.14 21.90 -15.80
CA ILE A 43 0.08 22.24 -16.75
C ILE A 43 -0.60 23.53 -16.30
N LYS A 44 -0.73 24.50 -17.24
CA LYS A 44 -1.47 25.74 -17.00
C LYS A 44 -2.95 25.48 -17.29
N HIS A 45 -3.77 25.66 -16.27
CA HIS A 45 -5.21 25.42 -16.37
C HIS A 45 -5.99 26.71 -16.29
N GLU A 46 -7.07 26.78 -17.05
CA GLU A 46 -8.08 27.83 -16.91
C GLU A 46 -8.94 27.58 -15.68
N ASP A 47 -9.12 26.30 -15.29
CA ASP A 47 -9.91 25.92 -14.13
C ASP A 47 -9.02 25.37 -13.01
N GLU A 48 -8.70 26.22 -12.04
CA GLU A 48 -7.90 25.87 -10.87
C GLU A 48 -8.61 24.93 -9.90
N ARG A 49 -9.95 24.82 -9.99
CA ARG A 49 -10.73 23.97 -9.09
C ARG A 49 -10.44 22.50 -9.30
N ASP A 50 -10.43 22.05 -10.55
CA ASP A 50 -10.18 20.66 -10.90
C ASP A 50 -8.77 20.25 -10.48
N SER A 51 -7.81 21.13 -10.72
CA SER A 51 -6.42 20.91 -10.31
C SER A 51 -6.29 20.81 -8.78
N SER A 52 -6.98 21.70 -8.06
CA SER A 52 -6.98 21.70 -6.60
C SER A 52 -7.61 20.43 -6.02
N CYS A 53 -8.74 19.99 -6.59
CA CYS A 53 -9.40 18.74 -6.18
C CYS A 53 -8.50 17.53 -6.39
N LEU A 54 -7.83 17.46 -7.54
CA LEU A 54 -6.91 16.37 -7.85
C LEU A 54 -5.70 16.37 -6.93
N ASN A 55 -5.16 17.54 -6.62
CA ASN A 55 -4.06 17.66 -5.65
C ASN A 55 -4.46 17.18 -4.26
N ASP A 56 -5.68 17.47 -3.82
CA ASP A 56 -6.21 16.99 -2.55
C ASP A 56 -6.37 15.47 -2.54
N LEU A 57 -6.83 14.89 -3.65
CA LEU A 57 -6.96 13.44 -3.78
C LEU A 57 -5.59 12.75 -3.77
N ILE A 58 -4.59 13.33 -4.43
CA ILE A 58 -3.22 12.83 -4.41
C ILE A 58 -2.69 12.82 -2.99
N ARG A 59 -2.88 13.93 -2.27
CA ARG A 59 -2.42 14.06 -0.88
C ARG A 59 -3.06 13.01 0.02
N ARG A 60 -4.37 12.81 -0.09
CA ARG A 60 -5.11 11.80 0.67
C ARG A 60 -4.63 10.40 0.37
N GLN A 61 -4.46 10.09 -0.92
CA GLN A 61 -3.96 8.78 -1.33
C GLN A 61 -2.56 8.54 -0.79
N TYR A 62 -1.70 9.55 -0.83
CA TYR A 62 -0.35 9.48 -0.30
C TYR A 62 -0.36 9.22 1.22
N GLN A 63 -1.22 9.92 1.96
CA GLN A 63 -1.38 9.72 3.40
C GLN A 63 -1.89 8.31 3.72
N ASP A 64 -2.91 7.84 3.01
CA ASP A 64 -3.46 6.51 3.20
C ASP A 64 -2.43 5.43 2.90
N SER A 65 -1.67 5.59 1.83
CA SER A 65 -0.59 4.66 1.44
C SER A 65 0.52 4.64 2.49
N THR A 66 0.88 5.80 3.05
CA THR A 66 1.89 5.89 4.10
C THR A 66 1.42 5.16 5.36
N ARG A 67 0.18 5.36 5.77
CA ARG A 67 -0.40 4.68 6.95
C ARG A 67 -0.43 3.17 6.75
N LEU A 68 -0.83 2.74 5.57
CA LEU A 68 -0.86 1.31 5.24
C LEU A 68 0.55 0.72 5.22
N ASN A 69 1.50 1.44 4.66
CA ASN A 69 2.90 1.05 4.63
C ASN A 69 3.44 0.85 6.05
N ASP A 70 3.15 1.79 6.95
CA ASP A 70 3.54 1.72 8.35
C ASP A 70 2.91 0.52 9.05
N ALA A 71 1.63 0.24 8.79
CA ALA A 71 0.93 -0.89 9.37
C ALA A 71 1.51 -2.24 8.90
N ILE A 72 1.85 -2.33 7.62
CA ILE A 72 2.49 -3.53 7.05
C ILE A 72 3.88 -3.73 7.67
N TYR A 73 4.64 -2.65 7.79
CA TYR A 73 5.98 -2.70 8.37
C TYR A 73 5.94 -3.15 9.83
N LEU A 74 4.98 -2.65 10.60
CA LEU A 74 4.79 -3.05 11.98
C LEU A 74 4.48 -4.55 12.10
N GLN A 75 3.57 -5.05 11.26
CA GLN A 75 3.23 -6.47 11.22
C GLN A 75 4.44 -7.31 10.80
N HIS A 76 5.19 -6.84 9.81
CA HIS A 76 6.38 -7.52 9.33
C HIS A 76 7.44 -7.68 10.44
N THR A 77 7.69 -6.60 11.17
CA THR A 77 8.62 -6.61 12.31
C THR A 77 8.15 -7.55 13.41
N ARG A 78 6.86 -7.55 13.71
CA ARG A 78 6.25 -8.44 14.70
C ARG A 78 6.41 -9.91 14.31
N LEU A 79 6.18 -10.22 13.03
CA LEU A 79 6.33 -11.60 12.53
C LEU A 79 7.77 -12.09 12.62
N ILE A 80 8.74 -11.22 12.34
CA ILE A 80 10.16 -11.56 12.48
C ILE A 80 10.49 -11.83 13.95
N ASP A 81 10.02 -10.95 14.84
CA ASP A 81 10.25 -11.09 16.28
C ASP A 81 9.61 -12.37 16.84
N ASP A 82 8.38 -12.66 16.47
CA ASP A 82 7.67 -13.87 16.88
C ASP A 82 8.38 -15.14 16.37
N LYS A 83 8.88 -15.10 15.15
CA LYS A 83 9.64 -16.22 14.56
C LYS A 83 10.94 -16.48 15.34
N ASP A 84 11.68 -15.42 15.64
CA ASP A 84 12.95 -15.51 16.37
C ASP A 84 12.76 -15.99 17.80
N ASN A 85 11.61 -15.71 18.40
CA ASN A 85 11.25 -16.13 19.76
C ASN A 85 10.37 -17.38 19.79
N GLU A 86 10.21 -18.05 18.67
CA GLU A 86 9.42 -19.28 18.54
C GLU A 86 7.93 -19.11 18.91
N ARG A 87 7.39 -17.90 18.76
CA ARG A 87 5.98 -17.57 19.02
C ARG A 87 5.18 -17.56 17.73
N ILE A 88 5.18 -18.70 17.03
CA ILE A 88 4.65 -18.76 15.67
C ILE A 88 3.14 -19.03 15.62
N ASP A 89 2.59 -19.59 16.69
CA ASP A 89 1.17 -19.93 16.75
C ASP A 89 0.37 -18.72 17.26
N ASP A 90 0.05 -17.81 16.34
CA ASP A 90 -0.66 -16.60 16.70
C ASP A 90 -1.82 -16.36 15.73
N ILE A 91 -3.02 -16.60 16.23
CA ILE A 91 -4.26 -16.32 15.50
C ILE A 91 -4.38 -14.82 15.19
N ASP A 92 -3.91 -13.97 16.10
CA ASP A 92 -3.91 -12.53 15.90
C ASP A 92 -3.06 -12.12 14.70
N ALA A 93 -1.90 -12.77 14.51
CA ALA A 93 -1.04 -12.53 13.35
C ALA A 93 -1.76 -12.89 12.05
N LEU A 94 -2.48 -14.03 12.03
CA LEU A 94 -3.29 -14.45 10.89
C LEU A 94 -4.39 -13.44 10.59
N CYS A 95 -5.14 -13.03 11.61
CA CYS A 95 -6.23 -12.05 11.46
C CYS A 95 -5.69 -10.70 10.98
N THR A 96 -4.57 -10.24 11.53
CA THR A 96 -3.93 -9.00 11.13
C THR A 96 -3.49 -9.06 9.67
N GLN A 97 -2.91 -10.18 9.25
CA GLN A 97 -2.47 -10.36 7.87
C GLN A 97 -3.65 -10.31 6.89
N ASP A 98 -4.77 -10.94 7.24
CA ASP A 98 -5.99 -10.92 6.43
C ASP A 98 -6.55 -9.49 6.31
N LEU A 99 -6.58 -8.74 7.42
CA LEU A 99 -7.03 -7.36 7.42
C LEU A 99 -6.13 -6.48 6.54
N LEU A 100 -4.82 -6.66 6.64
CA LEU A 100 -3.87 -5.93 5.81
C LEU A 100 -4.05 -6.26 4.33
N ARG A 101 -4.28 -7.53 4.00
CA ARG A 101 -4.51 -7.95 2.62
C ARG A 101 -5.72 -7.23 2.03
N ASN A 102 -6.80 -7.12 2.79
CA ASN A 102 -8.00 -6.40 2.35
C ASN A 102 -7.71 -4.91 2.20
N ARG A 103 -6.98 -4.30 3.13
CA ARG A 103 -6.58 -2.89 3.04
C ARG A 103 -5.70 -2.61 1.83
N VAL A 104 -4.78 -3.51 1.51
CA VAL A 104 -3.93 -3.41 0.32
C VAL A 104 -4.77 -3.41 -0.95
N LYS A 105 -5.74 -4.30 -1.05
CA LYS A 105 -6.64 -4.38 -2.20
C LYS A 105 -7.47 -3.11 -2.36
N GLU A 106 -8.02 -2.58 -1.27
CA GLU A 106 -8.81 -1.35 -1.30
C GLU A 106 -7.94 -0.15 -1.67
N ASN A 107 -6.73 -0.08 -1.12
CA ASN A 107 -5.79 0.99 -1.43
C ASN A 107 -5.36 0.96 -2.90
N GLU A 108 -5.10 -0.21 -3.44
CA GLU A 108 -4.76 -0.40 -4.84
C GLU A 108 -5.89 0.08 -5.76
N LYS A 109 -7.13 -0.26 -5.42
CA LYS A 109 -8.29 0.18 -6.18
C LYS A 109 -8.41 1.69 -6.20
N LYS A 110 -8.25 2.34 -5.05
CA LYS A 110 -8.27 3.81 -4.95
C LYS A 110 -7.16 4.44 -5.77
N TYR A 111 -5.96 3.85 -5.71
CA TYR A 111 -4.81 4.30 -6.48
C TYR A 111 -5.09 4.22 -7.99
N ILE A 112 -5.62 3.10 -8.47
CA ILE A 112 -5.93 2.90 -9.89
C ILE A 112 -6.95 3.92 -10.35
N ASP A 113 -8.02 4.14 -9.59
CA ASP A 113 -9.07 5.11 -9.91
C ASP A 113 -8.48 6.52 -10.00
N LEU A 114 -7.68 6.91 -9.03
CA LEU A 114 -7.03 8.22 -9.02
C LEU A 114 -6.07 8.39 -10.19
N ARG A 115 -5.27 7.37 -10.47
CA ARG A 115 -4.33 7.37 -11.59
C ARG A 115 -5.06 7.56 -12.92
N CYS A 116 -6.17 6.87 -13.11
CA CYS A 116 -6.99 7.02 -14.30
C CYS A 116 -7.53 8.44 -14.44
N ASP A 117 -8.03 9.02 -13.36
CA ASP A 117 -8.54 10.38 -13.34
C ASP A 117 -7.44 11.40 -13.68
N LEU A 118 -6.26 11.22 -13.09
CA LEU A 118 -5.11 12.09 -13.35
C LEU A 118 -4.66 12.02 -14.80
N MET A 119 -4.53 10.81 -15.33
CA MET A 119 -4.10 10.62 -16.71
C MET A 119 -5.11 11.19 -17.70
N GLN A 120 -6.39 11.02 -17.44
CA GLN A 120 -7.45 11.62 -18.25
C GLN A 120 -7.38 13.15 -18.23
N TYR A 121 -7.23 13.72 -17.03
CA TYR A 121 -7.13 15.17 -16.86
C TYR A 121 -5.90 15.73 -17.59
N ILE A 122 -4.75 15.10 -17.43
CA ILE A 122 -3.51 15.49 -18.09
C ILE A 122 -3.66 15.41 -19.62
N SER A 123 -4.25 14.32 -20.12
CA SER A 123 -4.46 14.12 -21.56
C SER A 123 -5.37 15.15 -22.18
N THR A 124 -6.43 15.58 -21.48
CA THR A 124 -7.40 16.55 -21.99
C THR A 124 -6.90 18.00 -21.89
N SER A 125 -5.79 18.22 -21.18
CA SER A 125 -5.23 19.56 -20.97
C SER A 125 -4.20 19.97 -22.02
N PHE A 126 -3.88 19.08 -22.94
CA PHE A 126 -2.95 19.35 -24.04
C PHE A 126 -3.69 19.72 -25.35
#